data_5009af518ea425b50a34fe72e7d137d7
#
_entry.id   5009af518ea425b50a34fe72e7d137d7
#
_cell.length_a   1.000
_cell.length_b   1.000
_cell.length_c   1.000
_cell.angle_alpha   90.00
_cell.angle_beta   90.00
_cell.angle_gamma   90.00
#
_symmetry.space_group_name_H-M   'P 1'
#
loop_
_entity.id
_entity.type
_entity.pdbx_description
1 polymer ?
#
loop_
_entity_poly.entity_id
_entity_poly.type
_entity_poly.pdbx_seq_one_letter_code
_entity_poly.pdbx_strand_id
1 'polypeptide(L)'
;MPASRVILGHSGDTDNLEYLTAMLERGCWLGMDRFGFCDRDLGLEPRVDTIAALCRAGWGHRLLLSHDLAAYLAFWDSWETTKHSDCCIWRRITPSFTAGCSRFWRSGA
;
A
#
# COMPACT_ATOMS: atom_id res chain seq x y z
N MET A 1 -13.35 -15.98 -16.75
CA MET A 1 -13.52 -14.57 -16.33
C MET A 1 -12.55 -13.70 -17.14
N PRO A 2 -12.98 -12.60 -17.75
CA PRO A 2 -12.07 -11.75 -18.52
C PRO A 2 -11.07 -11.05 -17.60
N ALA A 3 -9.81 -10.93 -18.06
CA ALA A 3 -8.73 -10.30 -17.29
C ALA A 3 -9.03 -8.83 -16.89
N SER A 4 -9.89 -8.15 -17.66
CA SER A 4 -10.33 -6.78 -17.37
C SER A 4 -11.17 -6.64 -16.07
N ARG A 5 -11.57 -7.75 -15.47
CA ARG A 5 -12.27 -7.81 -14.19
C ARG A 5 -11.35 -8.26 -13.04
N VAL A 6 -10.05 -8.41 -13.30
CA VAL A 6 -9.08 -8.87 -12.31
C VAL A 6 -8.28 -7.69 -11.80
N ILE A 7 -8.22 -7.54 -10.50
CA ILE A 7 -7.32 -6.62 -9.81
C ILE A 7 -6.24 -7.47 -9.13
N LEU A 8 -4.99 -7.20 -9.43
CA LEU A 8 -3.84 -7.84 -8.80
C LEU A 8 -3.36 -6.92 -7.66
N GLY A 9 -3.72 -7.29 -6.42
CA GLY A 9 -3.25 -6.58 -5.22
C GLY A 9 -1.75 -6.77 -4.99
N HIS A 10 -1.17 -5.87 -4.22
CA HIS A 10 0.26 -5.88 -3.84
C HIS A 10 1.23 -5.84 -5.02
N SER A 11 0.76 -5.34 -6.18
CA SER A 11 1.61 -5.18 -7.36
C SER A 11 2.71 -4.13 -7.16
N GLY A 12 2.58 -3.26 -6.16
CA GLY A 12 3.58 -2.28 -5.77
C GLY A 12 4.77 -2.84 -5.00
N ASP A 13 4.80 -4.14 -4.69
CA ASP A 13 5.91 -4.78 -3.98
C ASP A 13 7.10 -5.12 -4.89
N THR A 14 7.00 -4.80 -6.17
CA THR A 14 8.08 -5.00 -7.16
C THR A 14 8.26 -3.75 -8.03
N ASP A 15 9.48 -3.51 -8.46
CA ASP A 15 9.87 -2.50 -9.46
C ASP A 15 10.10 -3.09 -10.85
N ASN A 16 9.81 -4.37 -11.04
CA ASN A 16 9.96 -5.05 -12.32
C ASN A 16 8.90 -4.58 -13.32
N LEU A 17 9.24 -3.54 -14.09
CA LEU A 17 8.36 -2.92 -15.08
C LEU A 17 7.92 -3.88 -16.19
N GLU A 18 8.78 -4.79 -16.60
CA GLU A 18 8.45 -5.79 -17.64
C GLU A 18 7.33 -6.71 -17.16
N TYR A 19 7.45 -7.24 -15.94
CA TYR A 19 6.41 -8.06 -15.31
C TYR A 19 5.09 -7.31 -15.16
N LEU A 20 5.13 -6.08 -14.63
CA LEU A 20 3.93 -5.26 -14.42
C LEU A 20 3.25 -4.91 -15.74
N THR A 21 4.03 -4.54 -16.76
CA THR A 21 3.51 -4.24 -18.10
C THR A 21 2.85 -5.46 -18.73
N ALA A 22 3.45 -6.64 -18.60
CA ALA A 22 2.86 -7.87 -19.12
C ALA A 22 1.50 -8.19 -18.51
N MET A 23 1.27 -7.86 -17.23
CA MET A 23 -0.04 -8.01 -16.57
C MET A 23 -1.05 -6.98 -17.09
N LEU A 24 -0.63 -5.74 -17.30
CA LEU A 24 -1.45 -4.67 -17.86
C LEU A 24 -1.87 -4.97 -19.31
N GLU A 25 -0.96 -5.47 -20.13
CA GLU A 25 -1.22 -5.90 -21.51
C GLU A 25 -2.24 -7.02 -21.60
N ARG A 26 -2.30 -7.90 -20.61
CA ARG A 26 -3.34 -8.92 -20.48
C ARG A 26 -4.69 -8.33 -20.06
N GLY A 27 -4.75 -7.04 -19.72
CA GLY A 27 -5.96 -6.31 -19.38
C GLY A 27 -6.26 -6.25 -17.88
N CYS A 28 -5.38 -6.73 -17.01
CA CYS A 28 -5.58 -6.66 -15.56
C CYS A 28 -5.48 -5.21 -15.05
N TRP A 29 -6.00 -5.00 -13.84
CA TRP A 29 -5.74 -3.80 -13.04
C TRP A 29 -4.66 -4.12 -12.01
N LEU A 30 -3.77 -3.17 -11.74
CA LEU A 30 -2.75 -3.30 -10.72
C LEU A 30 -3.12 -2.50 -9.47
N GLY A 31 -3.20 -3.18 -8.34
CA GLY A 31 -3.28 -2.58 -7.01
C GLY A 31 -1.88 -2.21 -6.55
N MET A 32 -1.52 -0.94 -6.73
CA MET A 32 -0.26 -0.36 -6.25
C MET A 32 -0.51 0.12 -4.82
N ASP A 33 -0.33 -0.77 -3.88
CA ASP A 33 -0.64 -0.56 -2.47
C ASP A 33 0.60 -0.69 -1.58
N ARG A 34 0.42 -0.78 -0.26
CA ARG A 34 1.49 -0.92 0.74
C ARG A 34 2.46 0.25 0.78
N PHE A 35 2.03 1.44 0.44
CA PHE A 35 2.86 2.65 0.56
C PHE A 35 3.31 2.95 1.99
N GLY A 36 2.66 2.34 2.96
CA GLY A 36 2.99 2.48 4.36
C GLY A 36 4.01 1.47 4.89
N PHE A 37 4.32 0.43 4.15
CA PHE A 37 5.22 -0.65 4.57
C PHE A 37 6.64 -0.39 4.04
N CYS A 38 7.26 0.70 4.50
CA CYS A 38 8.57 1.14 4.01
C CYS A 38 9.72 0.18 4.33
N ASP A 39 9.52 -0.74 5.28
CA ASP A 39 10.58 -1.61 5.81
C ASP A 39 10.59 -3.00 5.19
N ARG A 40 9.66 -3.27 4.26
CA ARG A 40 9.56 -4.55 3.58
C ARG A 40 9.82 -4.37 2.08
N ASP A 41 10.67 -5.21 1.57
CA ASP A 41 10.96 -5.47 0.16
C ASP A 41 11.31 -4.25 -0.70
N LEU A 42 10.41 -3.30 -0.89
CA LEU A 42 10.62 -2.13 -1.73
C LEU A 42 10.26 -0.84 -0.99
N GLY A 43 11.21 0.09 -0.89
CA GLY A 43 11.01 1.39 -0.24
C GLY A 43 9.99 2.29 -0.97
N LEU A 44 9.64 3.41 -0.36
CA LEU A 44 8.65 4.35 -0.89
C LEU A 44 9.07 4.94 -2.24
N GLU A 45 10.31 5.39 -2.37
CA GLU A 45 10.79 6.06 -3.58
C GLU A 45 10.76 5.14 -4.80
N PRO A 46 11.31 3.90 -4.78
CA PRO A 46 11.18 2.97 -5.90
C PRO A 46 9.73 2.65 -6.28
N ARG A 47 8.80 2.59 -5.30
CA ARG A 47 7.36 2.42 -5.60
C ARG A 47 6.81 3.59 -6.39
N VAL A 48 7.14 4.81 -5.98
CA VAL A 48 6.70 6.03 -6.67
C VAL A 48 7.29 6.10 -8.08
N ASP A 49 8.58 5.78 -8.22
CA ASP A 49 9.26 5.77 -9.52
C ASP A 49 8.65 4.74 -10.48
N THR A 50 8.31 3.56 -9.97
CA THR A 50 7.61 2.50 -10.74
C THR A 50 6.27 2.99 -11.25
N ILE A 51 5.45 3.61 -10.39
CA ILE A 51 4.16 4.18 -10.78
C ILE A 51 4.34 5.30 -11.81
N ALA A 52 5.30 6.18 -11.59
CA ALA A 52 5.58 7.26 -12.53
C ALA A 52 6.02 6.72 -13.90
N ALA A 53 6.81 5.65 -13.93
CA ALA A 53 7.21 4.99 -15.17
C ALA A 53 6.01 4.37 -15.90
N LEU A 54 5.13 3.66 -15.19
CA LEU A 54 3.91 3.08 -15.76
C LEU A 54 2.94 4.16 -16.26
N CYS A 55 2.82 5.27 -15.53
CA CYS A 55 2.01 6.41 -15.99
C CYS A 55 2.57 7.04 -17.27
N ARG A 56 3.89 7.24 -17.35
CA ARG A 56 4.55 7.74 -18.58
C ARG A 56 4.37 6.79 -19.76
N ALA A 57 4.30 5.50 -19.51
CA ALA A 57 3.99 4.48 -20.53
C ALA A 57 2.50 4.42 -20.91
N GLY A 58 1.63 5.26 -20.32
CA GLY A 58 0.21 5.35 -20.65
C GLY A 58 -0.71 4.43 -19.81
N TRP A 59 -0.19 3.71 -18.82
CA TRP A 59 -0.93 2.74 -18.02
C TRP A 59 -1.65 3.33 -16.79
N GLY A 60 -1.55 4.64 -16.55
CA GLY A 60 -2.13 5.27 -15.35
C GLY A 60 -3.62 4.98 -15.12
N HIS A 61 -4.38 4.76 -16.20
CA HIS A 61 -5.82 4.43 -16.14
C HIS A 61 -6.13 3.01 -15.65
N ARG A 62 -5.11 2.18 -15.44
CA ARG A 62 -5.22 0.79 -14.95
C ARG A 62 -4.55 0.59 -13.59
N LEU A 63 -4.11 1.66 -12.95
CA LEU A 63 -3.47 1.62 -11.65
C LEU A 63 -4.46 2.06 -10.56
N LEU A 64 -4.51 1.30 -9.48
CA LEU A 64 -5.27 1.61 -8.27
C LEU A 64 -4.29 1.86 -7.13
N LEU A 65 -4.39 3.01 -6.47
CA LEU A 65 -3.48 3.39 -5.40
C LEU A 65 -4.17 3.25 -4.06
N SER A 66 -3.49 2.61 -3.11
CA SER A 66 -3.93 2.54 -1.71
C SER A 66 -2.73 2.38 -0.78
N HIS A 67 -2.95 2.49 0.53
CA HIS A 67 -1.87 2.37 1.53
C HIS A 67 -1.83 1.00 2.22
N ASP A 68 -2.90 0.20 2.11
CA ASP A 68 -3.05 -1.10 2.77
C ASP A 68 -2.79 -1.03 4.30
N LEU A 69 -3.17 0.09 4.92
CA LEU A 69 -3.02 0.28 6.36
C LEU A 69 -4.26 -0.21 7.08
N ALA A 70 -4.05 -1.06 8.08
CA ALA A 70 -5.10 -1.51 8.97
C ALA A 70 -4.92 -0.92 10.36
N ALA A 71 -6.00 -0.44 10.96
CA ALA A 71 -6.00 0.01 12.36
C ALA A 71 -5.94 -1.18 13.33
N TYR A 72 -6.41 -2.34 12.90
CA TYR A 72 -6.43 -3.59 13.66
C TYR A 72 -6.39 -4.81 12.75
N LEU A 73 -5.60 -5.78 13.10
CA LEU A 73 -5.51 -7.08 12.41
C LEU A 73 -5.79 -8.20 13.43
N ALA A 74 -6.93 -8.86 13.29
CA ALA A 74 -7.43 -9.86 14.25
C ALA A 74 -6.56 -11.12 14.36
N PHE A 75 -5.69 -11.39 13.39
CA PHE A 75 -4.77 -12.52 13.41
C PHE A 75 -3.39 -12.19 14.02
N TRP A 76 -3.16 -10.95 14.38
CA TRP A 76 -1.98 -10.52 15.15
C TRP A 76 -2.43 -10.17 16.57
N ASP A 77 -2.01 -10.98 17.52
CA ASP A 77 -2.50 -10.99 18.92
C ASP A 77 -1.99 -9.80 19.75
N SER A 78 -1.36 -8.83 19.13
CA SER A 78 -0.96 -7.61 19.81
C SER A 78 -1.14 -6.38 18.94
N TRP A 79 -1.90 -5.44 19.43
CA TRP A 79 -2.00 -4.09 18.94
C TRP A 79 -0.61 -3.38 18.90
N GLU A 80 0.38 -3.91 19.58
CA GLU A 80 1.75 -3.42 19.55
C GLU A 80 2.46 -3.63 18.21
N THR A 81 2.06 -4.62 17.43
CA THR A 81 2.60 -4.87 16.09
C THR A 81 2.28 -3.77 15.09
N THR A 82 1.16 -3.06 15.29
CA THR A 82 0.84 -1.88 14.47
C THR A 82 1.67 -0.65 14.83
N LYS A 83 2.28 -0.60 16.02
CA LYS A 83 3.23 0.45 16.40
C LYS A 83 4.58 0.30 15.71
N HIS A 84 4.96 -0.92 15.34
CA HIS A 84 6.23 -1.23 14.71
C HIS A 84 6.22 -1.20 13.18
N SER A 85 5.06 -1.03 12.56
CA SER A 85 5.07 -0.51 11.22
C SER A 85 5.55 0.95 11.31
N ASP A 86 6.86 1.15 11.25
CA ASP A 86 7.49 2.45 11.01
C ASP A 86 7.06 2.95 9.62
N CYS A 87 5.73 2.99 9.45
CA CYS A 87 5.10 3.55 8.29
C CYS A 87 5.41 5.04 8.25
N CYS A 88 6.33 5.43 7.39
CA CYS A 88 6.70 6.82 7.16
C CYS A 88 5.48 7.72 6.92
N ILE A 89 4.40 7.15 6.40
CA ILE A 89 3.12 7.84 6.18
C ILE A 89 2.38 8.06 7.49
N TRP A 90 2.34 7.09 8.40
CA TRP A 90 1.72 7.27 9.72
C TRP A 90 2.38 8.39 10.52
N ARG A 91 3.69 8.47 10.52
CA ARG A 91 4.42 9.55 11.20
C ARG A 91 4.18 10.93 10.59
N ARG A 92 3.92 11.02 9.29
CA ARG A 92 3.66 12.30 8.60
C ARG A 92 2.22 12.75 8.65
N ILE A 93 1.27 11.81 8.61
CA ILE A 93 -0.17 12.14 8.54
C ILE A 93 -0.80 12.29 9.94
N THR A 94 -0.22 11.71 10.98
CA THR A 94 -0.89 11.59 12.29
C THR A 94 -0.10 11.97 13.55
N PRO A 95 0.60 13.10 13.63
CA PRO A 95 1.06 13.55 14.95
C PRO A 95 -0.11 13.79 15.92
N SER A 96 -1.28 14.19 15.40
CA SER A 96 -2.50 14.46 16.17
C SER A 96 -3.43 13.25 16.34
N PHE A 97 -3.44 12.32 15.39
CA PHE A 97 -4.35 11.16 15.40
C PHE A 97 -3.90 10.07 16.37
N THR A 98 -2.59 9.83 16.49
CA THR A 98 -2.05 8.87 17.46
C THR A 98 -2.29 9.31 18.90
N ALA A 99 -2.26 10.60 19.20
CA ALA A 99 -2.60 11.12 20.51
C ALA A 99 -4.11 11.00 20.81
N GLY A 100 -4.98 11.10 19.82
CA GLY A 100 -6.43 10.90 19.92
C GLY A 100 -6.81 9.42 20.09
N CYS A 101 -6.23 8.53 19.29
CA CYS A 101 -6.55 7.11 19.31
C CYS A 101 -6.13 6.43 20.62
N SER A 102 -4.97 6.81 21.18
CA SER A 102 -4.50 6.27 22.47
C SER A 102 -5.38 6.70 23.66
N ARG A 103 -6.08 7.83 23.56
CA ARG A 103 -7.07 8.26 24.57
C ARG A 103 -8.39 7.53 24.42
N PHE A 104 -8.86 7.32 23.20
CA PHE A 104 -10.14 6.65 22.94
C PHE A 104 -10.14 5.20 23.47
N TRP A 105 -9.05 4.45 23.25
CA TRP A 105 -8.96 3.06 23.71
C TRP A 105 -8.66 2.90 25.20
N ARG A 106 -8.12 3.91 25.87
CA ARG A 106 -7.93 3.88 27.34
C ARG A 106 -9.18 4.24 28.10
N SER A 107 -10.12 4.95 27.50
CA SER A 107 -11.36 5.38 28.15
C SER A 107 -12.54 4.44 27.92
N GLY A 108 -12.40 3.41 27.09
CA GLY A 108 -13.44 2.44 26.73
C GLY A 108 -13.30 1.07 27.40
N ALA A 109 -12.46 0.95 28.38
CA ALA A 109 -12.33 -0.26 29.19
C ALA A 109 -13.25 -0.19 30.42
#